data_56a4f14e5ce945711e8f1ccb565f4a76
#
_entry.id   56a4f14e5ce945711e8f1ccb565f4a76
#
_cell.length_a   1.000
_cell.length_b   1.000
_cell.length_c   1.000
_cell.angle_alpha   90.00
_cell.angle_beta   90.00
_cell.angle_gamma   90.00
#
_symmetry.space_group_name_H-M   'P 1'
#
loop_
_entity.id
_entity.type
_entity.pdbx_description
1 polymer ?
#
loop_
_entity_poly.entity_id
_entity_poly.type
_entity_poly.pdbx_seq_one_letter_code
_entity_poly.pdbx_strand_id
1 'polypeptide(L)'
;MADVSRYIDAIDFTETRTKTQVFTKSSALIASKPIVLRNYDNNSPVYPTSITLNREILEKRLGESIAHRYQASGQVKAFLTREWTAIRVSPNYLIKISDCSPDELTSSTFTRFSIWDGGKLVGNYAEPIRVGHFVEVYFSKSPHSRGDRLTSLQLDKRSVDILKQHAGTVPAISNLRGYQLASSIKPNTPIKWNFLSKVT
;
A
#
# COMPACT_ATOMS: atom_id res chain seq x y z
N MET A 1 -52.56 29.39 16.89
CA MET A 1 -51.14 29.77 16.98
C MET A 1 -50.58 29.00 18.17
N ALA A 2 -49.99 27.86 17.92
CA ALA A 2 -49.36 27.03 18.95
C ALA A 2 -47.88 27.34 19.02
N ASP A 3 -47.45 27.62 20.22
CA ASP A 3 -46.16 28.07 20.65
C ASP A 3 -45.10 26.98 20.42
N VAL A 4 -44.13 27.22 19.53
CA VAL A 4 -43.04 26.34 19.13
C VAL A 4 -41.79 26.57 19.97
N SER A 5 -41.92 27.24 21.11
CA SER A 5 -40.81 27.74 21.94
C SER A 5 -40.37 26.83 23.09
N ARG A 6 -40.70 25.52 23.10
CA ARG A 6 -40.40 24.62 24.23
C ARG A 6 -39.63 23.36 23.90
N TYR A 7 -38.79 23.34 22.85
CA TYR A 7 -37.98 22.18 22.55
C TYR A 7 -36.51 22.46 22.26
N ILE A 8 -35.96 23.51 22.88
CA ILE A 8 -34.50 23.77 22.80
C ILE A 8 -33.98 24.04 24.24
N ASP A 9 -34.14 23.03 25.11
CA ASP A 9 -33.38 22.98 26.35
C ASP A 9 -33.25 21.50 26.74
N ALA A 10 -32.18 20.89 26.36
CA ALA A 10 -31.47 19.75 26.94
C ALA A 10 -30.57 19.08 25.92
N ILE A 11 -29.61 19.79 25.35
CA ILE A 11 -28.41 19.13 24.84
C ILE A 11 -27.28 19.62 25.77
N ASP A 12 -27.09 18.81 26.80
CA ASP A 12 -25.96 18.89 27.71
C ASP A 12 -24.69 18.54 26.92
N PHE A 13 -23.98 19.60 26.49
CA PHE A 13 -22.64 19.46 25.92
C PHE A 13 -21.67 19.12 27.04
N THR A 14 -21.74 17.90 27.57
CA THR A 14 -20.60 17.35 28.27
C THR A 14 -19.47 17.22 27.26
N GLU A 15 -18.49 18.09 27.42
CA GLU A 15 -17.19 18.04 26.77
C GLU A 15 -16.60 16.64 26.85
N THR A 16 -16.90 15.80 25.87
CA THR A 16 -16.02 14.69 25.57
C THR A 16 -14.82 15.31 24.89
N ARG A 17 -13.79 15.64 25.68
CA ARG A 17 -12.45 15.87 25.20
C ARG A 17 -12.02 14.65 24.43
N THR A 18 -12.41 14.60 23.17
CA THR A 18 -11.77 13.73 22.19
C THR A 18 -10.33 14.21 22.13
N LYS A 19 -9.43 13.47 22.77
CA LYS A 19 -8.00 13.60 22.49
C LYS A 19 -7.86 13.44 20.99
N THR A 20 -7.76 14.55 20.30
CA THR A 20 -7.27 14.59 18.93
C THR A 20 -5.87 14.02 19.01
N GLN A 21 -5.73 12.72 18.74
CA GLN A 21 -4.42 12.18 18.42
C GLN A 21 -4.02 12.91 17.15
N VAL A 22 -3.17 13.89 17.33
CA VAL A 22 -2.40 14.46 16.24
C VAL A 22 -1.52 13.30 15.75
N PHE A 23 -2.04 12.60 14.75
CA PHE A 23 -1.19 11.71 13.95
C PHE A 23 -0.16 12.62 13.28
N THR A 24 0.97 12.78 13.94
CA THR A 24 2.16 13.27 13.28
C THR A 24 2.40 12.32 12.13
N LYS A 25 2.14 12.81 10.90
CA LYS A 25 2.44 12.06 9.66
C LYS A 25 3.90 11.62 9.76
N SER A 26 4.12 10.36 10.18
CA SER A 26 5.46 9.80 10.33
C SER A 26 6.06 9.74 8.94
N SER A 27 7.05 10.58 8.69
CA SER A 27 7.81 10.52 7.43
C SER A 27 8.49 9.16 7.37
N ALA A 28 8.09 8.33 6.41
CA ALA A 28 8.69 7.01 6.23
C ALA A 28 10.16 7.17 5.80
N LEU A 29 11.08 6.89 6.71
CA LEU A 29 12.51 6.80 6.46
C LEU A 29 12.84 5.34 6.15
N ILE A 30 13.13 5.04 4.87
CA ILE A 30 13.60 3.70 4.49
C ILE A 30 15.09 3.76 4.25
N ALA A 31 15.83 3.14 5.16
CA ALA A 31 17.27 2.94 4.99
C ALA A 31 17.52 1.81 3.98
N SER A 32 18.43 2.03 3.06
CA SER A 32 18.91 0.96 2.18
C SER A 32 19.74 -0.02 3.00
N LYS A 33 19.47 -1.34 2.86
CA LYS A 33 20.37 -2.35 3.43
C LYS A 33 21.68 -2.35 2.65
N PRO A 34 22.85 -2.36 3.32
CA PRO A 34 24.14 -2.41 2.63
C PRO A 34 24.27 -3.72 1.82
N ILE A 35 24.81 -3.60 0.61
CA ILE A 35 25.17 -4.76 -0.20
C ILE A 35 26.54 -5.23 0.24
N VAL A 36 26.61 -6.45 0.78
CA VAL A 36 27.87 -7.07 1.20
C VAL A 36 28.45 -7.84 0.00
N LEU A 37 29.58 -7.39 -0.52
CA LEU A 37 30.37 -8.11 -1.50
C LEU A 37 31.42 -8.95 -0.77
N ARG A 38 31.49 -10.27 -1.01
CA ARG A 38 32.54 -11.13 -0.45
C ARG A 38 33.71 -11.18 -1.43
N ASN A 39 34.88 -10.71 -1.04
CA ASN A 39 36.13 -10.99 -1.72
C ASN A 39 36.62 -12.37 -1.28
N TYR A 40 36.97 -13.21 -2.24
CA TYR A 40 37.39 -14.60 -2.01
C TYR A 40 38.76 -14.72 -1.27
N ASP A 41 39.59 -13.68 -1.25
CA ASP A 41 40.97 -13.74 -0.74
C ASP A 41 41.20 -13.07 0.65
N ASN A 42 40.19 -12.34 1.14
CA ASN A 42 40.24 -11.81 2.51
C ASN A 42 38.87 -11.98 3.15
N ASN A 43 38.78 -12.68 4.24
CA ASN A 43 37.57 -13.01 5.00
C ASN A 43 36.79 -11.80 5.55
N SER A 44 37.13 -10.59 5.13
CA SER A 44 36.43 -9.36 5.52
C SER A 44 35.43 -8.96 4.46
N PRO A 45 34.14 -8.69 4.82
CA PRO A 45 33.15 -8.20 3.88
C PRO A 45 33.55 -6.81 3.34
N VAL A 46 33.71 -6.71 2.03
CA VAL A 46 33.96 -5.42 1.38
C VAL A 46 32.60 -4.76 1.12
N TYR A 47 32.32 -3.65 1.78
CA TYR A 47 31.15 -2.84 1.54
C TYR A 47 31.45 -1.84 0.41
N PRO A 48 30.61 -1.71 -0.59
CA PRO A 48 30.81 -0.69 -1.61
C PRO A 48 30.78 0.70 -0.97
N THR A 49 31.72 1.53 -1.33
CA THR A 49 31.78 2.93 -0.86
C THR A 49 30.69 3.81 -1.49
N SER A 50 30.19 3.40 -2.64
CA SER A 50 29.09 4.09 -3.33
C SER A 50 28.27 3.12 -4.17
N ILE A 51 27.02 3.47 -4.39
CA ILE A 51 26.10 2.76 -5.28
C ILE A 51 25.50 3.76 -6.29
N THR A 52 25.11 3.27 -7.45
CA THR A 52 24.39 4.07 -8.43
C THR A 52 22.90 3.91 -8.20
N LEU A 53 22.24 4.99 -7.78
CA LEU A 53 20.80 5.05 -7.64
C LEU A 53 20.19 5.26 -9.04
N ASN A 54 19.99 4.16 -9.74
CA ASN A 54 19.34 4.16 -11.05
C ASN A 54 17.82 4.19 -10.89
N ARG A 55 17.10 4.26 -12.02
CA ARG A 55 15.64 4.29 -12.06
C ARG A 55 14.99 3.11 -11.32
N GLU A 56 15.45 1.91 -11.59
CA GLU A 56 14.87 0.68 -11.02
C GLU A 56 14.98 0.63 -9.48
N ILE A 57 16.16 0.99 -8.97
CA ILE A 57 16.39 1.05 -7.52
C ILE A 57 15.51 2.14 -6.89
N LEU A 58 15.41 3.31 -7.53
CA LEU A 58 14.58 4.40 -7.05
C LEU A 58 13.10 4.02 -7.04
N GLU A 59 12.59 3.46 -8.14
CA GLU A 59 11.20 2.99 -8.25
C GLU A 59 10.86 1.96 -7.17
N LYS A 60 11.74 1.00 -6.93
CA LYS A 60 11.59 0.01 -5.85
C LYS A 60 11.47 0.68 -4.49
N ARG A 61 12.39 1.62 -4.18
CA ARG A 61 12.40 2.33 -2.89
C ARG A 61 11.19 3.24 -2.72
N LEU A 62 10.78 3.92 -3.76
CA LEU A 62 9.55 4.72 -3.74
C LEU A 62 8.31 3.85 -3.50
N GLY A 63 8.22 2.68 -4.14
CA GLY A 63 7.15 1.72 -3.90
C GLY A 63 7.07 1.27 -2.44
N GLU A 64 8.21 0.92 -1.84
CA GLU A 64 8.32 0.55 -0.42
C GLU A 64 7.91 1.72 0.50
N SER A 65 8.34 2.95 0.19
CA SER A 65 8.01 4.15 0.97
C SER A 65 6.53 4.52 0.87
N ILE A 66 5.95 4.38 -0.32
CA ILE A 66 4.51 4.61 -0.57
C ILE A 66 3.69 3.55 0.17
N ALA A 67 4.08 2.27 0.10
CA ALA A 67 3.41 1.19 0.84
C ALA A 67 3.37 1.48 2.35
N HIS A 68 4.50 1.91 2.91
CA HIS A 68 4.58 2.26 4.32
C HIS A 68 3.69 3.47 4.68
N ARG A 69 3.70 4.53 3.85
CA ARG A 69 2.91 5.74 4.07
C ARG A 69 1.41 5.45 4.14
N TYR A 70 0.92 4.60 3.24
CA TYR A 70 -0.49 4.22 3.15
C TYR A 70 -0.85 2.96 3.93
N GLN A 71 0.12 2.37 4.66
CA GLN A 71 -0.06 1.09 5.37
C GLN A 71 -0.66 -0.01 4.47
N ALA A 72 -0.25 -0.01 3.20
CA ALA A 72 -0.77 -0.91 2.20
C ALA A 72 -0.25 -2.33 2.43
N SER A 73 -1.16 -3.29 2.51
CA SER A 73 -0.82 -4.72 2.55
C SER A 73 -0.49 -5.24 1.15
N GLY A 74 0.45 -6.18 1.03
CA GLY A 74 0.90 -6.68 -0.26
C GLY A 74 2.07 -5.88 -0.83
N GLN A 75 2.20 -5.86 -2.16
CA GLN A 75 3.31 -5.21 -2.84
C GLN A 75 2.85 -3.94 -3.57
N VAL A 76 3.42 -2.80 -3.21
CA VAL A 76 3.25 -1.56 -3.96
C VAL A 76 4.45 -1.38 -4.89
N LYS A 77 4.18 -1.15 -6.17
CA LYS A 77 5.18 -0.82 -7.19
C LYS A 77 4.98 0.61 -7.66
N ALA A 78 6.05 1.38 -7.65
CA ALA A 78 6.07 2.74 -8.20
C ALA A 78 6.78 2.72 -9.57
N PHE A 79 6.29 3.53 -10.50
CA PHE A 79 6.87 3.70 -11.82
C PHE A 79 6.96 5.19 -12.12
N LEU A 80 8.17 5.68 -12.32
CA LEU A 80 8.40 7.06 -12.72
C LEU A 80 7.82 7.29 -14.12
N THR A 81 7.14 8.40 -14.32
CA THR A 81 6.62 8.77 -15.63
C THR A 81 7.62 9.56 -16.48
N ARG A 82 8.67 10.10 -15.83
CA ARG A 82 9.75 10.85 -16.46
C ARG A 82 11.05 10.07 -16.41
N GLU A 83 12.00 10.44 -17.22
CA GLU A 83 13.35 9.88 -17.18
C GLU A 83 14.07 10.26 -15.89
N TRP A 84 14.83 9.31 -15.35
CA TRP A 84 15.65 9.50 -14.17
C TRP A 84 17.11 9.49 -14.52
N THR A 85 17.82 10.56 -14.19
CA THR A 85 19.28 10.59 -14.30
C THR A 85 19.88 9.91 -13.07
N ALA A 86 20.61 8.83 -13.29
CA ALA A 86 21.24 8.08 -12.20
C ALA A 86 22.22 8.93 -11.40
N ILE A 87 22.18 8.84 -10.09
CA ILE A 87 23.06 9.56 -9.17
C ILE A 87 23.88 8.59 -8.34
N ARG A 88 25.08 9.00 -7.91
CA ARG A 88 25.89 8.22 -6.99
C ARG A 88 25.58 8.62 -5.55
N VAL A 89 25.36 7.62 -4.69
CA VAL A 89 25.08 7.80 -3.28
C VAL A 89 25.81 6.72 -2.47
N SER A 90 25.98 6.92 -1.17
CA SER A 90 26.48 5.86 -0.31
C SER A 90 25.46 4.72 -0.14
N PRO A 91 25.86 3.53 0.30
CA PRO A 91 24.91 2.43 0.56
C PRO A 91 23.84 2.76 1.63
N ASN A 92 24.12 3.73 2.47
CA ASN A 92 23.25 4.16 3.59
C ASN A 92 22.44 5.42 3.27
N TYR A 93 22.16 5.69 1.97
CA TYR A 93 21.29 6.78 1.59
C TYR A 93 19.85 6.56 2.11
N LEU A 94 19.13 7.66 2.27
CA LEU A 94 17.73 7.68 2.71
C LEU A 94 16.86 8.38 1.67
N ILE A 95 15.68 7.82 1.42
CA ILE A 95 14.62 8.49 0.69
C ILE A 95 13.51 8.84 1.67
N LYS A 96 13.16 10.14 1.72
CA LYS A 96 12.10 10.65 2.58
C LYS A 96 10.98 11.22 1.73
N ILE A 97 9.81 10.62 1.77
CA ILE A 97 8.60 11.17 1.16
C ILE A 97 8.05 12.25 2.09
N SER A 98 7.98 13.48 1.60
CA SER A 98 7.38 14.60 2.30
C SER A 98 5.88 14.70 2.04
N ASP A 99 5.46 14.39 0.79
CA ASP A 99 4.07 14.54 0.38
C ASP A 99 3.69 13.57 -0.73
N CYS A 100 2.42 13.16 -0.75
CA CYS A 100 1.79 12.43 -1.84
C CYS A 100 0.39 12.99 -2.06
N SER A 101 0.02 13.23 -3.31
CA SER A 101 -1.30 13.70 -3.70
C SER A 101 -1.85 12.79 -4.80
N PRO A 102 -3.09 12.28 -4.68
CA PRO A 102 -4.06 12.48 -3.59
C PRO A 102 -3.65 11.78 -2.28
N ASP A 103 -4.37 12.09 -1.19
CA ASP A 103 -4.14 11.50 0.13
C ASP A 103 -4.46 10.00 0.19
N GLU A 104 -5.22 9.47 -0.76
CA GLU A 104 -5.53 8.05 -0.90
C GLU A 104 -4.58 7.39 -1.90
N LEU A 105 -4.34 6.09 -1.71
CA LEU A 105 -3.53 5.30 -2.64
C LEU A 105 -4.30 5.07 -3.95
N THR A 106 -3.83 5.69 -5.03
CA THR A 106 -4.41 5.60 -6.36
C THR A 106 -3.39 5.13 -7.39
N SER A 107 -3.85 4.76 -8.58
CA SER A 107 -2.97 4.31 -9.68
C SER A 107 -2.06 5.40 -10.25
N SER A 108 -2.29 6.66 -9.88
CA SER A 108 -1.45 7.81 -10.25
C SER A 108 -1.37 8.75 -9.07
N THR A 109 -0.17 9.08 -8.65
CA THR A 109 0.08 9.99 -7.52
C THR A 109 1.19 10.95 -7.87
N PHE A 110 1.12 12.17 -7.36
CA PHE A 110 2.21 13.13 -7.41
C PHE A 110 2.95 13.05 -6.07
N THR A 111 4.24 12.71 -6.12
CA THR A 111 5.04 12.45 -4.92
C THR A 111 6.16 13.44 -4.80
N ARG A 112 6.28 14.09 -3.64
CA ARG A 112 7.44 14.90 -3.27
C ARG A 112 8.33 14.11 -2.33
N PHE A 113 9.60 14.00 -2.68
CA PHE A 113 10.56 13.26 -1.88
C PHE A 113 11.93 13.92 -1.90
N SER A 114 12.73 13.63 -0.89
CA SER A 114 14.12 14.07 -0.77
C SER A 114 15.05 12.86 -0.64
N ILE A 115 16.24 13.00 -1.20
CA ILE A 115 17.31 12.01 -1.08
C ILE A 115 18.39 12.59 -0.17
N TRP A 116 18.78 11.81 0.83
CA TRP A 116 19.78 12.17 1.81
C TRP A 116 20.92 11.15 1.80
N ASP A 117 22.16 11.61 1.84
CA ASP A 117 23.35 10.79 1.88
C ASP A 117 24.30 11.27 2.96
N GLY A 118 24.62 10.40 3.92
CA GLY A 118 25.47 10.75 5.06
C GLY A 118 24.97 11.95 5.87
N GLY A 119 23.63 12.14 5.95
CA GLY A 119 23.01 13.28 6.63
C GLY A 119 22.98 14.58 5.80
N LYS A 120 23.50 14.57 4.57
CA LYS A 120 23.44 15.71 3.64
C LYS A 120 22.31 15.53 2.65
N LEU A 121 21.63 16.62 2.34
CA LEU A 121 20.60 16.64 1.28
C LEU A 121 21.27 16.56 -0.08
N VAL A 122 20.96 15.51 -0.86
CA VAL A 122 21.41 15.35 -2.25
C VAL A 122 20.47 16.09 -3.20
N GLY A 123 19.16 16.02 -2.96
CA GLY A 123 18.18 16.73 -3.76
C GLY A 123 16.75 16.56 -3.28
N ASN A 124 15.89 17.48 -3.73
CA ASN A 124 14.45 17.43 -3.58
C ASN A 124 13.81 17.21 -4.94
N TYR A 125 12.86 16.33 -5.01
CA TYR A 125 12.21 15.91 -6.24
C TYR A 125 10.69 15.99 -6.08
N ALA A 126 10.01 16.23 -7.20
CA ALA A 126 8.55 16.30 -7.26
C ALA A 126 8.10 15.65 -8.56
N GLU A 127 7.63 14.42 -8.49
CA GLU A 127 7.41 13.56 -9.64
C GLU A 127 5.99 12.97 -9.69
N PRO A 128 5.36 12.99 -10.88
CA PRO A 128 4.19 12.16 -11.12
C PRO A 128 4.63 10.70 -11.23
N ILE A 129 3.99 9.83 -10.46
CA ILE A 129 4.32 8.42 -10.35
C ILE A 129 3.07 7.59 -10.67
N ARG A 130 3.22 6.56 -11.48
CA ARG A 130 2.22 5.51 -11.60
C ARG A 130 2.44 4.48 -10.50
N VAL A 131 1.34 4.04 -9.89
CA VAL A 131 1.38 3.09 -8.78
C VAL A 131 0.55 1.87 -9.14
N GLY A 132 1.10 0.68 -8.87
CA GLY A 132 0.38 -0.58 -8.87
C GLY A 132 0.37 -1.15 -7.45
N HIS A 133 -0.79 -1.60 -6.98
CA HIS A 133 -0.93 -2.25 -5.68
C HIS A 133 -1.32 -3.71 -5.86
N PHE A 134 -0.36 -4.59 -5.69
CA PHE A 134 -0.49 -6.03 -5.93
C PHE A 134 -0.82 -6.76 -4.64
N VAL A 135 -1.97 -7.40 -4.62
CA VAL A 135 -2.47 -8.19 -3.48
C VAL A 135 -2.84 -9.57 -3.98
N GLU A 136 -2.52 -10.61 -3.20
CA GLU A 136 -3.06 -11.94 -3.47
C GLU A 136 -4.56 -11.96 -3.16
N VAL A 137 -5.36 -12.38 -4.13
CA VAL A 137 -6.82 -12.49 -4.01
C VAL A 137 -7.28 -13.89 -4.42
N TYR A 138 -8.47 -14.25 -3.98
CA TYR A 138 -9.08 -15.53 -4.33
C TYR A 138 -9.78 -15.47 -5.68
N PHE A 139 -9.59 -16.54 -6.49
CA PHE A 139 -10.31 -16.85 -7.71
C PHE A 139 -10.99 -18.21 -7.58
N SER A 140 -12.20 -18.36 -8.14
CA SER A 140 -12.87 -19.66 -8.20
C SER A 140 -12.18 -20.59 -9.18
N LYS A 141 -11.95 -21.86 -8.81
CA LYS A 141 -11.44 -22.92 -9.72
C LYS A 141 -12.56 -23.49 -10.59
N SER A 142 -13.75 -23.58 -10.06
CA SER A 142 -14.92 -24.23 -10.65
C SER A 142 -16.15 -23.33 -10.56
N PRO A 143 -17.24 -23.63 -11.27
CA PRO A 143 -18.49 -22.93 -11.09
C PRO A 143 -19.06 -23.21 -9.68
N HIS A 144 -19.67 -22.23 -9.07
CA HIS A 144 -20.35 -22.35 -7.79
C HIS A 144 -21.72 -21.70 -7.85
N SER A 145 -22.65 -22.26 -7.07
CA SER A 145 -24.02 -21.78 -6.97
C SER A 145 -24.21 -20.82 -5.80
N ARG A 146 -25.27 -20.06 -5.86
CA ARG A 146 -25.74 -19.24 -4.73
C ARG A 146 -25.95 -20.15 -3.51
N GLY A 147 -25.48 -19.72 -2.35
CA GLY A 147 -25.55 -20.47 -1.10
C GLY A 147 -24.36 -21.39 -0.83
N ASP A 148 -23.50 -21.65 -1.82
CA ASP A 148 -22.31 -22.48 -1.59
C ASP A 148 -21.35 -21.80 -0.62
N ARG A 149 -20.79 -22.60 0.29
CA ARG A 149 -19.70 -22.19 1.17
C ARG A 149 -18.37 -22.44 0.49
N LEU A 150 -17.54 -21.41 0.40
CA LEU A 150 -16.24 -21.51 -0.25
C LEU A 150 -15.19 -22.09 0.70
N THR A 151 -14.45 -23.07 0.22
CA THR A 151 -13.29 -23.63 0.90
C THR A 151 -12.00 -23.28 0.16
N SER A 152 -10.88 -23.31 0.85
CA SER A 152 -9.57 -23.01 0.26
C SER A 152 -9.19 -23.97 -0.88
N LEU A 153 -9.70 -25.19 -0.90
CA LEU A 153 -9.46 -26.18 -1.95
C LEU A 153 -10.11 -25.80 -3.29
N GLN A 154 -11.21 -25.05 -3.24
CA GLN A 154 -11.98 -24.60 -4.39
C GLN A 154 -11.48 -23.27 -4.97
N LEU A 155 -10.48 -22.65 -4.34
CA LEU A 155 -9.98 -21.34 -4.68
C LEU A 155 -8.50 -21.37 -5.08
N ASP A 156 -8.16 -20.57 -6.08
CA ASP A 156 -6.79 -20.22 -6.43
C ASP A 156 -6.42 -18.86 -5.82
N LYS A 157 -5.16 -18.69 -5.49
CA LYS A 157 -4.60 -17.40 -5.10
C LYS A 157 -3.85 -16.81 -6.28
N ARG A 158 -4.14 -15.57 -6.61
CA ARG A 158 -3.44 -14.84 -7.69
C ARG A 158 -3.13 -13.42 -7.23
N SER A 159 -1.93 -12.98 -7.58
CA SER A 159 -1.53 -11.58 -7.34
C SER A 159 -2.12 -10.70 -8.43
N VAL A 160 -2.89 -9.68 -8.06
CA VAL A 160 -3.56 -8.75 -8.96
C VAL A 160 -3.37 -7.31 -8.52
N ASP A 161 -3.35 -6.39 -9.48
CA ASP A 161 -3.34 -4.96 -9.20
C ASP A 161 -4.75 -4.48 -8.86
N ILE A 162 -5.01 -4.27 -7.57
CA ILE A 162 -6.33 -3.88 -7.07
C ILE A 162 -6.70 -2.42 -7.37
N LEU A 163 -5.74 -1.59 -7.79
CA LEU A 163 -6.01 -0.21 -8.19
C LEU A 163 -6.61 -0.10 -9.60
N LYS A 164 -6.46 -1.12 -10.43
CA LYS A 164 -6.93 -1.09 -11.84
C LYS A 164 -8.26 -1.78 -12.06
N GLN A 165 -8.33 -3.08 -11.79
CA GLN A 165 -9.47 -3.89 -12.25
C GLN A 165 -10.15 -4.71 -11.16
N HIS A 166 -9.51 -4.86 -10.02
CA HIS A 166 -9.91 -5.82 -9.00
C HIS A 166 -10.34 -5.16 -7.68
N ALA A 167 -10.83 -3.93 -7.75
CA ALA A 167 -11.40 -3.25 -6.58
C ALA A 167 -12.53 -4.09 -5.95
N GLY A 168 -12.54 -4.16 -4.62
CA GLY A 168 -13.53 -4.94 -3.87
C GLY A 168 -13.31 -6.46 -3.88
N THR A 169 -12.20 -6.98 -4.41
CA THR A 169 -11.83 -8.39 -4.28
C THR A 169 -11.44 -8.75 -2.86
N VAL A 170 -11.69 -10.01 -2.50
CA VAL A 170 -11.35 -10.54 -1.17
C VAL A 170 -9.86 -10.92 -1.14
N PRO A 171 -9.06 -10.29 -0.25
CA PRO A 171 -7.67 -10.68 -0.07
C PRO A 171 -7.53 -12.14 0.35
N ALA A 172 -6.53 -12.85 -0.16
CA ALA A 172 -6.31 -14.27 0.11
C ALA A 172 -5.90 -14.61 1.55
N ILE A 173 -5.65 -13.59 2.36
CA ILE A 173 -5.45 -13.70 3.81
C ILE A 173 -6.77 -13.68 4.60
N SER A 174 -7.89 -13.31 3.95
CA SER A 174 -9.19 -13.18 4.61
C SER A 174 -9.77 -14.55 4.94
N ASN A 175 -10.34 -14.65 6.14
CA ASN A 175 -11.05 -15.86 6.54
C ASN A 175 -12.47 -15.85 5.96
N LEU A 176 -12.76 -16.81 5.08
CA LEU A 176 -14.07 -16.97 4.45
C LEU A 176 -15.04 -17.85 5.25
N ARG A 177 -14.62 -18.38 6.40
CA ARG A 177 -15.52 -19.13 7.31
C ARG A 177 -16.67 -18.22 7.74
N GLY A 178 -17.90 -18.73 7.66
CA GLY A 178 -19.09 -17.93 8.01
C GLY A 178 -19.63 -17.09 6.86
N TYR A 179 -19.08 -17.25 5.65
CA TYR A 179 -19.62 -16.65 4.44
C TYR A 179 -20.07 -17.72 3.44
N GLN A 180 -21.11 -17.39 2.70
CA GLN A 180 -21.64 -18.15 1.58
C GLN A 180 -21.79 -17.23 0.36
N LEU A 181 -21.90 -17.81 -0.82
CA LEU A 181 -22.14 -17.05 -2.05
C LEU A 181 -23.55 -16.45 -2.06
N ALA A 182 -23.65 -15.16 -2.26
CA ALA A 182 -24.90 -14.44 -2.49
C ALA A 182 -25.41 -14.59 -3.93
N SER A 183 -24.54 -14.97 -4.86
CA SER A 183 -24.84 -15.18 -6.29
C SER A 183 -23.97 -16.31 -6.83
N SER A 184 -24.42 -16.93 -7.93
CA SER A 184 -23.62 -17.93 -8.66
C SER A 184 -22.44 -17.28 -9.35
N ILE A 185 -21.29 -17.96 -9.37
CA ILE A 185 -20.06 -17.49 -9.98
C ILE A 185 -19.51 -18.52 -10.98
N LYS A 186 -18.84 -18.03 -12.03
CA LYS A 186 -18.18 -18.85 -13.05
C LYS A 186 -16.75 -19.21 -12.61
N PRO A 187 -16.13 -20.24 -13.23
CA PRO A 187 -14.71 -20.50 -13.05
C PRO A 187 -13.87 -19.27 -13.40
N ASN A 188 -12.69 -19.14 -12.81
CA ASN A 188 -11.78 -18.02 -13.01
C ASN A 188 -12.36 -16.62 -12.65
N THR A 189 -13.39 -16.60 -11.82
CA THR A 189 -13.98 -15.35 -11.34
C THR A 189 -13.29 -14.92 -10.04
N PRO A 190 -12.81 -13.67 -9.92
CA PRO A 190 -12.28 -13.17 -8.66
C PRO A 190 -13.40 -13.06 -7.62
N ILE A 191 -13.14 -13.55 -6.43
CA ILE A 191 -14.10 -13.45 -5.34
C ILE A 191 -14.14 -12.01 -4.84
N LYS A 192 -15.31 -11.41 -4.84
CA LYS A 192 -15.55 -10.04 -4.36
C LYS A 192 -16.41 -10.05 -3.11
N TRP A 193 -16.26 -9.05 -2.26
CA TRP A 193 -17.08 -8.93 -1.04
C TRP A 193 -18.57 -8.87 -1.32
N ASN A 194 -18.99 -8.26 -2.43
CA ASN A 194 -20.40 -8.22 -2.84
C ASN A 194 -20.96 -9.56 -3.34
N PHE A 195 -20.10 -10.57 -3.58
CA PHE A 195 -20.54 -11.93 -3.88
C PHE A 195 -20.74 -12.77 -2.62
N LEU A 196 -20.45 -12.23 -1.45
CA LEU A 196 -20.50 -12.95 -0.18
C LEU A 196 -21.64 -12.43 0.71
N SER A 197 -22.30 -13.33 1.41
CA SER A 197 -23.23 -13.05 2.49
C SER A 197 -22.82 -13.82 3.73
N LYS A 198 -23.09 -13.27 4.91
CA LYS A 198 -22.88 -14.02 6.16
C LYS A 198 -23.87 -15.19 6.21
N VAL A 199 -23.39 -16.33 6.71
CA VAL A 199 -24.24 -17.45 7.06
C VAL A 199 -24.94 -17.08 8.36
N THR A 200 -26.25 -17.03 8.33
CA THR A 200 -27.14 -16.87 9.51
C THR A 200 -27.29 -18.19 10.22
#